data_e3e85ca16e90917289952159199aea69
#
_entry.id   e3e85ca16e90917289952159199aea69
#
_cell.length_a   1.000
_cell.length_b   1.000
_cell.length_c   1.000
_cell.angle_alpha   90.00
_cell.angle_beta   90.00
_cell.angle_gamma   90.00
#
_symmetry.space_group_name_H-M   'P 1'
#
loop_
_entity.id
_entity.type
_entity.pdbx_description
1 polymer ?
#
loop_
_entity_poly.entity_id
_entity_poly.type
_entity_poly.pdbx_seq_one_letter_code
_entity_poly.pdbx_strand_id
1 'polypeptide(L)'
;MSALLIKNIRTLVSCDSADTVYENVDLYAEDGFIKEIGANLDRKADKTIDASHMLCYPGLVNTHHHLYQVFSRNLPEVQNMELFDWLKTLYEIWKNLDAEVIRLSSLTGMGELMKHGCTTCFDHHYVFPKDTGDLLGAQFGAADELGIRMYASRGSMDLSVKDGGLPPDSVVQTVDEIMKDSERVIAQYHDRSFGAMHRVALAPCSPFSVSADLLRESAVLARQLGVRLHTHLCETKDEENFMLAREGVRPLEYMERLGWTGGDVWFAHGIHFNDEELRVLAKTGTGVCHCPISNMKLSSGIARIPEMLELGVPVGLGVDGSASNDGSSLMEELRVAFLLHRLNSSKAAPSGYDVLKMATRGSARLLGRSDDIGTLEVGKCCDLFMIDSRRLELVGSCFDPTSVLGTVGVRGPVDYTVVQGRVTVEHGHLVTVDEEKLAHDAEAKCRAYLNR
;
A
#
# COMPACT_ATOMS: atom_id res chain seq x y z
N MET A 1 -23.64 -13.50 12.63
CA MET A 1 -22.46 -14.39 12.53
C MET A 1 -22.37 -14.83 11.09
N SER A 2 -21.27 -14.53 10.43
CA SER A 2 -21.01 -14.99 9.07
C SER A 2 -19.88 -16.03 9.12
N ALA A 3 -20.13 -17.22 8.54
CA ALA A 3 -19.19 -18.31 8.55
C ALA A 3 -18.77 -18.68 7.11
N LEU A 4 -17.47 -18.84 6.89
CA LEU A 4 -16.87 -19.27 5.64
C LEU A 4 -16.09 -20.57 5.87
N LEU A 5 -16.31 -21.57 5.02
CA LEU A 5 -15.54 -22.79 4.99
C LEU A 5 -14.89 -22.96 3.61
N ILE A 6 -13.56 -23.00 3.58
CA ILE A 6 -12.80 -23.29 2.37
C ILE A 6 -12.28 -24.72 2.50
N LYS A 7 -12.75 -25.59 1.60
CA LYS A 7 -12.49 -27.03 1.64
C LYS A 7 -11.38 -27.41 0.67
N ASN A 8 -10.62 -28.43 1.06
CA ASN A 8 -9.67 -29.11 0.19
C ASN A 8 -8.60 -28.19 -0.40
N ILE A 9 -8.17 -27.13 0.30
CA ILE A 9 -7.15 -26.22 -0.21
C ILE A 9 -5.91 -27.03 -0.61
N ARG A 10 -5.58 -27.03 -1.90
CA ARG A 10 -4.44 -27.80 -2.42
C ARG A 10 -3.16 -27.47 -1.70
N THR A 11 -2.83 -26.17 -1.62
CA THR A 11 -1.67 -25.67 -0.89
C THR A 11 -2.02 -24.34 -0.24
N LEU A 12 -1.77 -24.19 1.06
CA LEU A 12 -1.92 -22.96 1.81
C LEU A 12 -0.54 -22.53 2.32
N VAL A 13 -0.07 -21.38 1.85
CA VAL A 13 1.16 -20.72 2.32
C VAL A 13 0.76 -19.72 3.39
N SER A 14 1.16 -19.94 4.64
CA SER A 14 0.70 -19.11 5.77
C SER A 14 1.43 -17.78 5.89
N CYS A 15 2.67 -17.71 5.44
CA CYS A 15 3.62 -16.61 5.70
C CYS A 15 3.81 -16.32 7.20
N ASP A 16 3.53 -17.27 8.09
CA ASP A 16 3.76 -17.15 9.53
C ASP A 16 5.27 -17.11 9.87
N SER A 17 5.60 -17.01 11.15
CA SER A 17 7.00 -16.94 11.60
C SER A 17 7.77 -18.24 11.37
N ALA A 18 7.09 -19.38 11.22
CA ALA A 18 7.65 -20.69 10.93
C ALA A 18 7.72 -21.01 9.43
N ASP A 19 7.22 -20.08 8.58
CA ASP A 19 7.10 -20.26 7.13
C ASP A 19 6.29 -21.54 6.77
N THR A 20 5.20 -21.79 7.52
CA THR A 20 4.40 -23.02 7.41
C THR A 20 3.68 -23.11 6.06
N VAL A 21 3.77 -24.27 5.42
CA VAL A 21 3.00 -24.61 4.22
C VAL A 21 2.14 -25.83 4.53
N TYR A 22 0.84 -25.70 4.29
CA TYR A 22 -0.12 -26.79 4.47
C TYR A 22 -0.53 -27.35 3.11
N GLU A 23 -0.73 -28.66 3.06
CA GLU A 23 -1.22 -29.38 1.87
C GLU A 23 -2.54 -30.08 2.18
N ASN A 24 -3.51 -29.96 1.26
CA ASN A 24 -4.81 -30.62 1.35
C ASN A 24 -5.53 -30.36 2.68
N VAL A 25 -5.68 -29.09 3.05
CA VAL A 25 -6.32 -28.66 4.29
C VAL A 25 -7.60 -27.87 4.03
N ASP A 26 -8.44 -27.78 5.06
CA ASP A 26 -9.58 -26.87 5.12
C ASP A 26 -9.24 -25.66 6.00
N LEU A 27 -9.90 -24.55 5.73
CA LEU A 27 -9.86 -23.35 6.56
C LEU A 27 -11.29 -22.96 6.92
N TYR A 28 -11.55 -22.81 8.22
CA TYR A 28 -12.83 -22.32 8.73
C TYR A 28 -12.64 -20.95 9.37
N ALA A 29 -13.48 -20.00 8.97
CA ALA A 29 -13.53 -18.67 9.54
C ALA A 29 -14.95 -18.32 9.99
N GLU A 30 -15.05 -17.61 11.10
CA GLU A 30 -16.30 -17.13 11.68
C GLU A 30 -16.13 -15.70 12.18
N ASP A 31 -17.13 -14.85 11.87
CA ASP A 31 -17.13 -13.43 12.21
C ASP A 31 -15.87 -12.68 11.76
N GLY A 32 -15.33 -13.07 10.60
CA GLY A 32 -14.17 -12.43 9.99
C GLY A 32 -12.81 -12.98 10.43
N PHE A 33 -12.77 -13.93 11.37
CA PHE A 33 -11.52 -14.46 11.94
C PHE A 33 -11.32 -15.93 11.65
N ILE A 34 -10.10 -16.35 11.37
CA ILE A 34 -9.72 -17.75 11.20
C ILE A 34 -9.88 -18.46 12.54
N LYS A 35 -10.72 -19.49 12.57
CA LYS A 35 -10.98 -20.28 13.77
C LYS A 35 -10.24 -21.61 13.75
N GLU A 36 -10.04 -22.19 12.55
CA GLU A 36 -9.45 -23.51 12.43
C GLU A 36 -8.79 -23.66 11.04
N ILE A 37 -7.61 -24.28 11.01
CA ILE A 37 -6.95 -24.78 9.81
C ILE A 37 -6.61 -26.24 10.08
N GLY A 38 -7.12 -27.17 9.28
CA GLY A 38 -6.92 -28.59 9.49
C GLY A 38 -7.56 -29.45 8.41
N ALA A 39 -7.36 -30.76 8.47
CA ALA A 39 -7.93 -31.69 7.49
C ALA A 39 -9.36 -32.08 7.84
N ASN A 40 -10.22 -32.19 6.83
CA ASN A 40 -11.58 -32.73 6.92
C ASN A 40 -12.46 -32.06 8.00
N LEU A 41 -12.44 -30.73 8.05
CA LEU A 41 -13.25 -29.95 8.99
C LEU A 41 -14.75 -30.19 8.72
N ASP A 42 -15.49 -30.63 9.76
CA ASP A 42 -16.93 -30.73 9.74
C ASP A 42 -17.56 -29.53 10.45
N ARG A 43 -17.71 -28.45 9.69
CA ARG A 43 -18.25 -27.16 10.16
C ARG A 43 -19.38 -26.70 9.26
N LYS A 44 -20.46 -26.19 9.84
CA LYS A 44 -21.50 -25.50 9.10
C LYS A 44 -21.04 -24.09 8.77
N ALA A 45 -21.25 -23.65 7.55
CA ALA A 45 -20.90 -22.31 7.08
C ALA A 45 -22.00 -21.74 6.18
N ASP A 46 -22.10 -20.41 6.13
CA ASP A 46 -23.02 -19.72 5.23
C ASP A 46 -22.56 -19.82 3.78
N LYS A 47 -21.22 -19.87 3.58
CA LYS A 47 -20.59 -20.10 2.27
C LYS A 47 -19.52 -21.17 2.39
N THR A 48 -19.53 -22.12 1.45
CA THR A 48 -18.48 -23.14 1.30
C THR A 48 -17.85 -23.01 -0.09
N ILE A 49 -16.53 -23.02 -0.14
CA ILE A 49 -15.74 -22.96 -1.38
C ILE A 49 -14.91 -24.24 -1.48
N ASP A 50 -14.99 -24.94 -2.61
CA ASP A 50 -14.06 -26.04 -2.92
C ASP A 50 -12.78 -25.47 -3.56
N ALA A 51 -11.66 -25.61 -2.86
CA ALA A 51 -10.35 -25.12 -3.23
C ALA A 51 -9.37 -26.25 -3.64
N SER A 52 -9.88 -27.42 -4.11
CA SER A 52 -9.09 -28.60 -4.45
C SER A 52 -7.99 -28.38 -5.48
N HIS A 53 -8.06 -27.28 -6.23
CA HIS A 53 -7.06 -26.88 -7.21
C HIS A 53 -6.41 -25.53 -6.90
N MET A 54 -6.68 -24.94 -5.72
CA MET A 54 -6.26 -23.60 -5.40
C MET A 54 -4.94 -23.57 -4.62
N LEU A 55 -4.10 -22.61 -4.97
CA LEU A 55 -3.04 -22.10 -4.12
C LEU A 55 -3.62 -20.93 -3.31
N CYS A 56 -3.48 -20.98 -1.99
CA CYS A 56 -4.02 -20.01 -1.05
C CYS A 56 -2.89 -19.25 -0.35
N TYR A 57 -3.01 -17.92 -0.30
CA TYR A 57 -2.02 -17.01 0.27
C TYR A 57 -2.68 -15.98 1.18
N PRO A 58 -1.95 -15.39 2.17
CA PRO A 58 -2.44 -14.22 2.88
C PRO A 58 -2.74 -13.09 1.92
N GLY A 59 -3.78 -12.32 2.20
CA GLY A 59 -4.08 -11.12 1.45
C GLY A 59 -2.89 -10.18 1.37
N LEU A 60 -2.62 -9.67 0.18
CA LEU A 60 -1.57 -8.68 -0.03
C LEU A 60 -1.92 -7.38 0.71
N VAL A 61 -0.91 -6.73 1.27
CA VAL A 61 -1.04 -5.50 2.04
C VAL A 61 -0.24 -4.40 1.34
N ASN A 62 -0.94 -3.48 0.70
CA ASN A 62 -0.34 -2.33 0.02
C ASN A 62 -0.02 -1.22 1.03
N THR A 63 1.24 -0.77 1.11
CA THR A 63 1.69 0.20 2.14
C THR A 63 2.03 1.58 1.60
N HIS A 64 1.77 1.83 0.31
CA HIS A 64 1.89 3.15 -0.32
C HIS A 64 1.08 3.21 -1.60
N HIS A 65 0.23 4.21 -1.71
CA HIS A 65 -0.58 4.53 -2.89
C HIS A 65 -0.94 6.02 -2.89
N HIS A 66 -1.40 6.52 -4.04
CA HIS A 66 -2.06 7.82 -4.23
C HIS A 66 -3.29 7.58 -5.10
N LEU A 67 -4.40 7.15 -4.49
CA LEU A 67 -5.61 6.70 -5.20
C LEU A 67 -6.19 7.73 -6.16
N TYR A 68 -6.07 9.04 -5.83
CA TYR A 68 -6.52 10.10 -6.73
C TYR A 68 -5.75 10.14 -8.07
N GLN A 69 -4.53 9.60 -8.11
CA GLN A 69 -3.71 9.57 -9.32
C GLN A 69 -4.19 8.57 -10.38
N VAL A 70 -5.14 7.69 -10.04
CA VAL A 70 -5.76 6.76 -11.00
C VAL A 70 -6.30 7.48 -12.22
N PHE A 71 -6.82 8.71 -12.05
CA PHE A 71 -7.35 9.53 -13.15
C PHE A 71 -6.29 10.37 -13.89
N SER A 72 -5.02 10.16 -13.58
CA SER A 72 -3.88 10.77 -14.29
C SER A 72 -2.87 9.74 -14.80
N ARG A 73 -3.33 8.50 -15.05
CA ARG A 73 -2.53 7.43 -15.66
C ARG A 73 -2.16 7.76 -17.09
N ASN A 74 -0.99 7.33 -17.52
CA ASN A 74 -0.57 7.31 -18.92
C ASN A 74 -0.77 8.63 -19.68
N LEU A 75 -0.61 9.78 -18.98
CA LEU A 75 -0.70 11.09 -19.63
C LEU A 75 0.55 11.32 -20.49
N PRO A 76 0.40 11.64 -21.81
CA PRO A 76 1.53 11.79 -22.71
C PRO A 76 2.54 12.84 -22.26
N GLU A 77 2.07 13.90 -21.63
CA GLU A 77 2.86 15.05 -21.23
C GLU A 77 3.93 14.72 -20.18
N VAL A 78 3.68 13.68 -19.35
CA VAL A 78 4.55 13.36 -18.21
C VAL A 78 5.37 12.08 -18.37
N GLN A 79 5.27 11.40 -19.53
CA GLN A 79 5.89 10.09 -19.75
C GLN A 79 7.41 10.05 -19.57
N ASN A 80 8.10 11.15 -19.87
CA ASN A 80 9.56 11.23 -19.82
C ASN A 80 10.06 12.32 -18.86
N MET A 81 9.26 12.65 -17.83
CA MET A 81 9.64 13.65 -16.81
C MET A 81 10.24 12.95 -15.59
N GLU A 82 11.27 13.57 -15.02
CA GLU A 82 11.79 13.25 -13.69
C GLU A 82 10.89 13.86 -12.60
N LEU A 83 11.03 13.40 -11.36
CA LEU A 83 10.10 13.65 -10.26
C LEU A 83 9.66 15.11 -10.09
N PHE A 84 10.59 16.06 -10.04
CA PHE A 84 10.24 17.46 -9.72
C PHE A 84 9.43 18.14 -10.82
N ASP A 85 9.77 17.95 -12.09
CA ASP A 85 9.02 18.50 -13.22
C ASP A 85 7.70 17.75 -13.42
N TRP A 86 7.68 16.43 -13.16
CA TRP A 86 6.49 15.60 -13.13
C TRP A 86 5.49 16.10 -12.08
N LEU A 87 5.94 16.37 -10.84
CA LEU A 87 5.10 16.92 -9.76
C LEU A 87 4.51 18.29 -10.14
N LYS A 88 5.34 19.23 -10.61
CA LYS A 88 4.87 20.58 -11.00
C LYS A 88 3.77 20.49 -12.06
N THR A 89 3.93 19.62 -13.05
CA THR A 89 2.96 19.44 -14.13
C THR A 89 1.66 18.85 -13.59
N LEU A 90 1.72 17.81 -12.77
CA LEU A 90 0.54 17.13 -12.28
C LEU A 90 -0.22 17.88 -11.17
N TYR A 91 0.44 18.74 -10.40
CA TYR A 91 -0.25 19.62 -9.45
C TYR A 91 -1.28 20.53 -10.14
N GLU A 92 -1.04 20.92 -11.39
CA GLU A 92 -2.01 21.72 -12.17
C GLU A 92 -3.29 20.95 -12.48
N ILE A 93 -3.24 19.62 -12.52
CA ILE A 93 -4.40 18.73 -12.63
C ILE A 93 -4.99 18.48 -11.23
N TRP A 94 -4.16 18.05 -10.27
CA TRP A 94 -4.59 17.62 -8.95
C TRP A 94 -5.19 18.73 -8.10
N LYS A 95 -4.90 20.02 -8.38
CA LYS A 95 -5.57 21.15 -7.72
C LYS A 95 -7.09 21.20 -7.97
N ASN A 96 -7.60 20.41 -8.91
CA ASN A 96 -9.03 20.34 -9.27
C ASN A 96 -9.75 19.11 -8.67
N LEU A 97 -9.15 18.42 -7.71
CA LEU A 97 -9.76 17.28 -7.02
C LEU A 97 -11.06 17.71 -6.32
N ASP A 98 -12.07 16.85 -6.40
CA ASP A 98 -13.33 16.95 -5.65
C ASP A 98 -13.69 15.58 -5.03
N ALA A 99 -14.66 15.55 -4.14
CA ALA A 99 -15.05 14.33 -3.43
C ALA A 99 -15.53 13.20 -4.38
N GLU A 100 -16.10 13.53 -5.52
CA GLU A 100 -16.54 12.52 -6.49
C GLU A 100 -15.36 11.96 -7.29
N VAL A 101 -14.38 12.80 -7.66
CA VAL A 101 -13.11 12.33 -8.24
C VAL A 101 -12.42 11.38 -7.28
N ILE A 102 -12.31 11.75 -5.99
CA ILE A 102 -11.72 10.90 -4.95
C ILE A 102 -12.48 9.59 -4.81
N ARG A 103 -13.81 9.62 -4.73
CA ARG A 103 -14.62 8.41 -4.59
C ARG A 103 -14.40 7.44 -5.76
N LEU A 104 -14.56 7.92 -7.00
CA LEU A 104 -14.49 7.07 -8.19
C LEU A 104 -13.05 6.59 -8.48
N SER A 105 -12.03 7.43 -8.28
CA SER A 105 -10.63 7.01 -8.42
C SER A 105 -10.26 5.97 -7.35
N SER A 106 -10.75 6.13 -6.12
CA SER A 106 -10.52 5.19 -5.03
C SER A 106 -11.22 3.85 -5.29
N LEU A 107 -12.47 3.85 -5.74
CA LEU A 107 -13.17 2.62 -6.15
C LEU A 107 -12.39 1.89 -7.26
N THR A 108 -11.91 2.63 -8.25
CA THR A 108 -11.16 2.05 -9.38
C THR A 108 -9.82 1.46 -8.92
N GLY A 109 -9.00 2.23 -8.19
CA GLY A 109 -7.67 1.76 -7.74
C GLY A 109 -7.75 0.63 -6.72
N MET A 110 -8.62 0.74 -5.72
CA MET A 110 -8.81 -0.32 -4.74
C MET A 110 -9.47 -1.56 -5.35
N GLY A 111 -10.42 -1.39 -6.29
CA GLY A 111 -11.01 -2.50 -7.03
C GLY A 111 -9.96 -3.29 -7.82
N GLU A 112 -9.04 -2.59 -8.50
CA GLU A 112 -7.91 -3.22 -9.20
C GLU A 112 -6.97 -3.94 -8.23
N LEU A 113 -6.61 -3.33 -7.09
CA LEU A 113 -5.83 -3.98 -6.04
C LEU A 113 -6.48 -5.29 -5.56
N MET A 114 -7.80 -5.27 -5.29
CA MET A 114 -8.54 -6.44 -4.81
C MET A 114 -8.58 -7.57 -5.83
N LYS A 115 -8.77 -7.25 -7.11
CA LYS A 115 -8.72 -8.24 -8.21
C LYS A 115 -7.36 -8.90 -8.34
N HIS A 116 -6.31 -8.30 -7.77
CA HIS A 116 -4.96 -8.84 -7.72
C HIS A 116 -4.53 -9.32 -6.31
N GLY A 117 -5.51 -9.67 -5.47
CA GLY A 117 -5.28 -10.34 -4.18
C GLY A 117 -4.98 -9.41 -3.01
N CYS A 118 -5.07 -8.10 -3.17
CA CYS A 118 -4.86 -7.15 -2.08
C CYS A 118 -6.11 -7.08 -1.18
N THR A 119 -5.92 -7.12 0.13
CA THR A 119 -6.98 -7.06 1.13
C THR A 119 -6.91 -5.81 2.00
N THR A 120 -5.76 -5.12 2.00
CA THR A 120 -5.52 -3.89 2.76
C THR A 120 -4.81 -2.86 1.89
N CYS A 121 -5.38 -1.65 1.79
CA CYS A 121 -4.80 -0.54 1.06
C CYS A 121 -4.44 0.60 2.02
N PHE A 122 -3.16 1.00 2.06
CA PHE A 122 -2.74 2.29 2.58
C PHE A 122 -2.71 3.30 1.43
N ASP A 123 -3.31 4.48 1.64
CA ASP A 123 -3.27 5.60 0.72
C ASP A 123 -2.61 6.83 1.32
N HIS A 124 -1.67 7.42 0.60
CA HIS A 124 -1.02 8.68 0.95
C HIS A 124 -1.71 9.83 0.22
N HIS A 125 -2.86 10.27 0.75
CA HIS A 125 -3.59 11.42 0.23
C HIS A 125 -3.05 12.70 0.84
N TYR A 126 -2.43 13.57 0.04
CA TYR A 126 -1.78 14.81 0.51
C TYR A 126 -2.19 16.08 -0.24
N VAL A 127 -3.07 15.97 -1.24
CA VAL A 127 -3.56 17.11 -2.01
C VAL A 127 -4.97 17.49 -1.54
N PHE A 128 -5.10 18.62 -0.88
CA PHE A 128 -6.36 19.14 -0.34
C PHE A 128 -6.67 20.53 -0.92
N PRO A 129 -7.32 20.61 -2.10
CA PRO A 129 -7.77 21.89 -2.62
C PRO A 129 -8.84 22.49 -1.71
N LYS A 130 -8.99 23.83 -1.72
CA LYS A 130 -9.94 24.53 -0.88
C LYS A 130 -11.39 24.18 -1.28
N ASP A 131 -12.29 24.17 -0.30
CA ASP A 131 -13.74 24.00 -0.47
C ASP A 131 -14.19 22.68 -1.14
N THR A 132 -13.41 21.61 -1.00
CA THR A 132 -13.67 20.31 -1.63
C THR A 132 -14.45 19.31 -0.76
N GLY A 133 -14.78 19.66 0.48
CA GLY A 133 -15.48 18.79 1.42
C GLY A 133 -14.56 17.73 2.08
N ASP A 134 -15.15 16.64 2.56
CA ASP A 134 -14.44 15.57 3.25
C ASP A 134 -13.91 14.52 2.25
N LEU A 135 -12.71 14.76 1.72
CA LEU A 135 -12.07 13.88 0.74
C LEU A 135 -11.72 12.51 1.34
N LEU A 136 -11.30 12.46 2.61
CA LEU A 136 -11.00 11.19 3.28
C LEU A 136 -12.28 10.41 3.59
N GLY A 137 -13.38 11.09 3.91
CA GLY A 137 -14.70 10.46 4.00
C GLY A 137 -15.12 9.80 2.69
N ALA A 138 -14.83 10.41 1.54
CA ALA A 138 -15.08 9.82 0.23
C ALA A 138 -14.23 8.55 -0.01
N GLN A 139 -12.96 8.52 0.45
CA GLN A 139 -12.11 7.32 0.37
C GLN A 139 -12.63 6.19 1.26
N PHE A 140 -12.97 6.48 2.52
CA PHE A 140 -13.52 5.47 3.42
C PHE A 140 -14.84 4.91 2.92
N GLY A 141 -15.72 5.78 2.39
CA GLY A 141 -16.97 5.34 1.76
C GLY A 141 -16.75 4.41 0.56
N ALA A 142 -15.74 4.69 -0.27
CA ALA A 142 -15.36 3.81 -1.38
C ALA A 142 -14.81 2.45 -0.88
N ALA A 143 -14.03 2.47 0.19
CA ALA A 143 -13.51 1.24 0.80
C ALA A 143 -14.62 0.37 1.40
N ASP A 144 -15.60 0.97 2.05
CA ASP A 144 -16.79 0.29 2.60
C ASP A 144 -17.63 -0.34 1.49
N GLU A 145 -17.84 0.38 0.38
CA GLU A 145 -18.59 -0.11 -0.78
C GLU A 145 -17.91 -1.35 -1.40
N LEU A 146 -16.59 -1.35 -1.51
CA LEU A 146 -15.80 -2.48 -1.99
C LEU A 146 -15.63 -3.60 -0.96
N GLY A 147 -15.63 -3.27 0.33
CA GLY A 147 -15.31 -4.19 1.40
C GLY A 147 -13.82 -4.47 1.57
N ILE A 148 -12.96 -3.52 1.21
CA ILE A 148 -11.51 -3.58 1.44
C ILE A 148 -11.14 -2.89 2.75
N ARG A 149 -10.09 -3.34 3.41
CA ARG A 149 -9.52 -2.67 4.57
C ARG A 149 -8.75 -1.42 4.14
N MET A 150 -9.16 -0.25 4.67
CA MET A 150 -8.57 1.04 4.32
C MET A 150 -7.73 1.61 5.46
N TYR A 151 -6.49 1.95 5.16
CA TYR A 151 -5.62 2.72 6.01
C TYR A 151 -5.36 4.07 5.29
N ALA A 152 -6.19 5.07 5.55
CA ALA A 152 -6.04 6.38 4.94
C ALA A 152 -4.98 7.22 5.65
N SER A 153 -4.32 8.12 4.93
CA SER A 153 -3.50 9.13 5.55
C SER A 153 -4.14 10.51 5.49
N ARG A 154 -4.06 11.27 6.59
CA ARG A 154 -4.16 12.73 6.53
C ARG A 154 -2.80 13.26 6.15
N GLY A 155 -2.53 13.26 4.83
CA GLY A 155 -1.36 13.88 4.25
C GLY A 155 -1.48 15.40 4.21
N SER A 156 -0.39 16.11 3.89
CA SER A 156 -0.39 17.58 3.97
C SER A 156 0.79 18.20 3.24
N MET A 157 0.62 19.47 2.86
CA MET A 157 1.66 20.36 2.33
C MET A 157 1.40 21.76 2.86
N ASP A 158 2.43 22.45 3.36
CA ASP A 158 2.37 23.81 3.86
C ASP A 158 3.37 24.76 3.22
N LEU A 159 4.28 24.25 2.38
CA LEU A 159 5.24 25.07 1.62
C LEU A 159 4.87 25.11 0.14
N SER A 160 4.44 26.28 -0.34
CA SER A 160 4.19 26.50 -1.74
C SER A 160 5.46 26.94 -2.49
N VAL A 161 5.35 27.10 -3.81
CA VAL A 161 6.42 27.67 -4.66
C VAL A 161 6.94 29.01 -4.11
N LYS A 162 6.07 29.85 -3.53
CA LYS A 162 6.47 31.13 -2.91
C LYS A 162 7.36 30.96 -1.69
N ASP A 163 7.19 29.85 -0.98
CA ASP A 163 7.90 29.52 0.25
C ASP A 163 9.09 28.59 -0.01
N GLY A 164 9.44 28.37 -1.29
CA GLY A 164 10.54 27.50 -1.69
C GLY A 164 10.18 26.01 -1.81
N GLY A 165 8.89 25.66 -1.74
CA GLY A 165 8.37 24.32 -2.03
C GLY A 165 8.06 24.14 -3.53
N LEU A 166 7.41 23.01 -3.88
CA LEU A 166 7.00 22.70 -5.26
C LEU A 166 5.50 22.93 -5.55
N PRO A 167 4.57 22.71 -4.59
CA PRO A 167 3.14 22.80 -4.87
C PRO A 167 2.65 24.23 -5.09
N PRO A 168 1.56 24.43 -5.87
CA PRO A 168 0.93 25.74 -5.99
C PRO A 168 0.20 26.15 -4.70
N ASP A 169 0.00 27.46 -4.49
CA ASP A 169 -0.66 28.01 -3.30
C ASP A 169 -2.08 27.46 -3.06
N SER A 170 -2.73 26.95 -4.11
CA SER A 170 -4.12 26.45 -4.03
C SER A 170 -4.27 25.12 -3.32
N VAL A 171 -3.17 24.38 -3.08
CA VAL A 171 -3.19 23.05 -2.45
C VAL A 171 -2.38 22.97 -1.17
N VAL A 172 -1.84 24.10 -0.68
CA VAL A 172 -1.18 24.19 0.61
C VAL A 172 -2.13 24.73 1.67
N GLN A 173 -1.90 24.32 2.91
CA GLN A 173 -2.68 24.72 4.08
C GLN A 173 -1.74 25.22 5.18
N THR A 174 -2.27 25.97 6.14
CA THR A 174 -1.49 26.35 7.32
C THR A 174 -1.32 25.15 8.26
N VAL A 175 -0.26 25.17 9.09
CA VAL A 175 -0.02 24.12 10.10
C VAL A 175 -1.23 23.95 11.00
N ASP A 176 -1.84 25.05 11.49
CA ASP A 176 -3.01 25.01 12.37
C ASP A 176 -4.22 24.33 11.69
N GLU A 177 -4.49 24.62 10.40
CA GLU A 177 -5.57 23.98 9.64
C GLU A 177 -5.31 22.48 9.51
N ILE A 178 -4.06 22.09 9.21
CA ILE A 178 -3.65 20.69 9.04
C ILE A 178 -3.80 19.92 10.35
N MET A 179 -3.29 20.47 11.46
CA MET A 179 -3.37 19.82 12.77
C MET A 179 -4.82 19.64 13.23
N LYS A 180 -5.65 20.67 13.12
CA LYS A 180 -7.08 20.61 13.49
C LYS A 180 -7.84 19.58 12.66
N ASP A 181 -7.58 19.51 11.35
CA ASP A 181 -8.24 18.52 10.48
C ASP A 181 -7.70 17.12 10.74
N SER A 182 -6.42 16.98 11.09
CA SER A 182 -5.82 15.71 11.49
C SER A 182 -6.49 15.12 12.73
N GLU A 183 -6.72 15.94 13.76
CA GLU A 183 -7.48 15.53 14.95
C GLU A 183 -8.90 15.11 14.61
N ARG A 184 -9.60 15.86 13.75
CA ARG A 184 -10.96 15.54 13.29
C ARG A 184 -11.01 14.19 12.58
N VAL A 185 -10.13 13.98 11.60
CA VAL A 185 -10.08 12.76 10.80
C VAL A 185 -9.76 11.54 11.67
N ILE A 186 -8.79 11.66 12.59
CA ILE A 186 -8.44 10.58 13.51
C ILE A 186 -9.63 10.27 14.43
N ALA A 187 -10.27 11.28 15.01
CA ALA A 187 -11.42 11.08 15.89
C ALA A 187 -12.61 10.44 15.18
N GLN A 188 -12.80 10.74 13.89
CA GLN A 188 -13.94 10.27 13.11
C GLN A 188 -13.75 8.88 12.52
N TYR A 189 -12.54 8.54 12.05
CA TYR A 189 -12.32 7.35 11.22
C TYR A 189 -11.33 6.33 11.80
N HIS A 190 -10.50 6.71 12.78
CA HIS A 190 -9.48 5.79 13.28
C HIS A 190 -10.06 4.80 14.29
N ASP A 191 -10.29 3.57 13.86
CA ASP A 191 -10.70 2.46 14.72
C ASP A 191 -9.48 1.67 15.21
N ARG A 192 -9.30 1.58 16.55
CA ARG A 192 -8.17 0.88 17.20
C ARG A 192 -8.46 -0.59 17.47
N SER A 193 -9.68 -1.05 17.22
CA SER A 193 -10.06 -2.43 17.51
C SER A 193 -9.22 -3.44 16.71
N PHE A 194 -9.11 -4.62 17.24
CA PHE A 194 -8.52 -5.76 16.53
C PHE A 194 -9.39 -6.11 15.31
N GLY A 195 -8.76 -6.30 14.17
CA GLY A 195 -9.47 -6.53 12.91
C GLY A 195 -10.10 -5.28 12.28
N ALA A 196 -9.87 -4.06 12.81
CA ALA A 196 -10.47 -2.83 12.30
C ALA A 196 -10.34 -2.67 10.79
N MET A 197 -11.43 -2.25 10.14
CA MET A 197 -11.47 -1.99 8.70
C MET A 197 -10.91 -0.60 8.34
N HIS A 198 -10.96 0.35 9.25
CA HIS A 198 -10.50 1.73 9.04
C HIS A 198 -9.37 2.10 9.99
N ARG A 199 -8.31 2.66 9.46
CA ARG A 199 -7.20 3.25 10.21
C ARG A 199 -6.79 4.58 9.58
N VAL A 200 -6.17 5.44 10.38
CA VAL A 200 -5.63 6.73 9.91
C VAL A 200 -4.16 6.83 10.34
N ALA A 201 -3.32 7.36 9.44
CA ALA A 201 -1.95 7.81 9.73
C ALA A 201 -1.81 9.31 9.43
N LEU A 202 -0.79 9.96 9.97
CA LEU A 202 -0.38 11.28 9.53
C LEU A 202 0.77 11.17 8.54
N ALA A 203 0.64 11.86 7.40
CA ALA A 203 1.59 11.71 6.31
C ALA A 203 1.85 13.03 5.56
N PRO A 204 2.57 13.99 6.16
CA PRO A 204 3.14 15.12 5.40
C PRO A 204 3.84 14.62 4.14
N CYS A 205 3.68 15.35 3.02
CA CYS A 205 4.03 14.82 1.69
C CYS A 205 5.50 14.39 1.57
N SER A 206 6.43 15.30 1.85
CA SER A 206 7.88 15.06 1.70
C SER A 206 8.66 16.21 2.34
N PRO A 207 9.94 16.02 2.72
CA PRO A 207 10.73 17.08 3.34
C PRO A 207 10.86 18.36 2.50
N PHE A 208 10.73 18.28 1.18
CA PHE A 208 10.80 19.43 0.30
C PHE A 208 9.47 20.16 0.05
N SER A 209 8.35 19.62 0.56
CA SER A 209 7.00 20.18 0.40
C SER A 209 6.40 20.66 1.72
N VAL A 210 7.11 20.48 2.84
CA VAL A 210 6.60 20.76 4.17
C VAL A 210 7.64 21.47 5.05
N SER A 211 7.17 22.25 6.02
CA SER A 211 8.01 22.92 7.00
C SER A 211 8.49 21.98 8.12
N ALA A 212 9.58 22.39 8.79
CA ALA A 212 10.04 21.71 10.00
C ALA A 212 8.99 21.69 11.11
N ASP A 213 8.20 22.76 11.22
CA ASP A 213 7.16 22.87 12.23
C ASP A 213 6.03 21.87 11.97
N LEU A 214 5.56 21.76 10.73
CA LEU A 214 4.56 20.75 10.36
C LEU A 214 5.05 19.33 10.64
N LEU A 215 6.29 19.00 10.29
CA LEU A 215 6.87 17.67 10.59
C LEU A 215 6.92 17.40 12.08
N ARG A 216 7.40 18.37 12.88
CA ARG A 216 7.52 18.22 14.35
C ARG A 216 6.16 18.06 15.00
N GLU A 217 5.19 18.91 14.67
CA GLU A 217 3.85 18.86 15.22
C GLU A 217 3.12 17.59 14.82
N SER A 218 3.26 17.13 13.56
CA SER A 218 2.70 15.86 13.12
C SER A 218 3.27 14.68 13.91
N ALA A 219 4.59 14.66 14.18
CA ALA A 219 5.23 13.59 14.94
C ALA A 219 4.74 13.56 16.40
N VAL A 220 4.55 14.73 17.00
CA VAL A 220 4.01 14.86 18.37
C VAL A 220 2.56 14.41 18.42
N LEU A 221 1.71 14.93 17.53
CA LEU A 221 0.28 14.62 17.47
C LEU A 221 0.03 13.12 17.21
N ALA A 222 0.76 12.54 16.26
CA ALA A 222 0.63 11.13 15.94
C ALA A 222 0.88 10.23 17.15
N ARG A 223 1.93 10.51 17.94
CA ARG A 223 2.26 9.75 19.12
C ARG A 223 1.27 9.99 20.27
N GLN A 224 0.78 11.20 20.44
CA GLN A 224 -0.28 11.51 21.41
C GLN A 224 -1.58 10.76 21.10
N LEU A 225 -1.95 10.68 19.84
CA LEU A 225 -3.16 10.02 19.39
C LEU A 225 -2.95 8.53 19.01
N GLY A 226 -1.73 8.00 19.14
CA GLY A 226 -1.42 6.58 18.88
C GLY A 226 -1.67 6.17 17.45
N VAL A 227 -1.42 7.05 16.48
CA VAL A 227 -1.41 6.78 15.04
C VAL A 227 0.02 6.75 14.50
N ARG A 228 0.20 6.20 13.30
CA ARG A 228 1.52 6.04 12.70
C ARG A 228 1.87 7.22 11.78
N LEU A 229 3.15 7.28 11.38
CA LEU A 229 3.73 8.33 10.57
C LEU A 229 4.27 7.78 9.26
N HIS A 230 4.00 8.48 8.16
CA HIS A 230 4.48 8.14 6.83
C HIS A 230 4.87 9.38 6.03
N THR A 231 5.87 9.25 5.16
CA THR A 231 6.24 10.29 4.18
C THR A 231 7.15 9.69 3.10
N HIS A 232 7.31 10.39 1.97
CA HIS A 232 8.35 10.08 0.99
C HIS A 232 9.72 10.49 1.55
N LEU A 233 10.74 9.67 1.37
CA LEU A 233 12.09 10.00 1.81
C LEU A 233 13.16 9.30 0.98
N CYS A 234 14.22 10.03 0.64
CA CYS A 234 15.39 9.54 -0.08
C CYS A 234 15.03 8.88 -1.42
N GLU A 235 14.05 9.44 -2.13
CA GLU A 235 13.58 8.90 -3.40
C GLU A 235 14.54 9.25 -4.54
N THR A 236 14.96 10.51 -4.65
CA THR A 236 15.81 10.98 -5.75
C THR A 236 17.05 11.72 -5.26
N LYS A 237 18.05 11.86 -6.15
CA LYS A 237 19.22 12.71 -5.89
C LYS A 237 18.85 14.19 -5.79
N ASP A 238 17.80 14.61 -6.46
CA ASP A 238 17.32 16.00 -6.39
C ASP A 238 16.82 16.34 -4.99
N GLU A 239 16.10 15.40 -4.34
CA GLU A 239 15.71 15.55 -2.93
C GLU A 239 16.94 15.70 -2.02
N GLU A 240 17.95 14.81 -2.17
CA GLU A 240 19.19 14.88 -1.40
C GLU A 240 19.88 16.24 -1.57
N ASN A 241 20.05 16.68 -2.83
CA ASN A 241 20.67 17.95 -3.15
C ASN A 241 19.88 19.14 -2.60
N PHE A 242 18.56 19.10 -2.70
CA PHE A 242 17.66 20.11 -2.17
C PHE A 242 17.80 20.24 -0.64
N MET A 243 17.80 19.13 0.08
CA MET A 243 17.93 19.12 1.54
C MET A 243 19.33 19.57 2.00
N LEU A 244 20.39 19.15 1.32
CA LEU A 244 21.74 19.62 1.60
C LEU A 244 21.88 21.12 1.38
N ALA A 245 21.26 21.68 0.33
CA ALA A 245 21.31 23.11 0.04
C ALA A 245 20.49 23.95 1.05
N ARG A 246 19.32 23.46 1.47
CA ARG A 246 18.40 24.17 2.35
C ARG A 246 18.74 24.00 3.83
N GLU A 247 19.02 22.79 4.27
CA GLU A 247 19.16 22.43 5.68
C GLU A 247 20.60 22.09 6.10
N GLY A 248 21.50 21.91 5.12
CA GLY A 248 22.90 21.55 5.36
C GLY A 248 23.12 20.10 5.81
N VAL A 249 22.10 19.26 5.77
CA VAL A 249 22.15 17.86 6.19
C VAL A 249 21.39 16.95 5.21
N ARG A 250 21.66 15.65 5.30
CA ARG A 250 20.96 14.63 4.50
C ARG A 250 19.51 14.46 4.95
N PRO A 251 18.61 13.97 4.06
CA PRO A 251 17.20 13.85 4.38
C PRO A 251 16.90 13.06 5.66
N LEU A 252 17.50 11.89 5.89
CA LEU A 252 17.24 11.10 7.09
C LEU A 252 17.71 11.79 8.38
N GLU A 253 18.88 12.44 8.35
CA GLU A 253 19.38 13.18 9.50
C GLU A 253 18.44 14.34 9.88
N TYR A 254 17.88 15.05 8.88
CA TYR A 254 16.87 16.06 9.09
C TYR A 254 15.60 15.47 9.75
N MET A 255 15.11 14.36 9.22
CA MET A 255 13.93 13.69 9.76
C MET A 255 14.15 13.17 11.20
N GLU A 256 15.33 12.62 11.49
CA GLU A 256 15.70 12.19 12.85
C GLU A 256 15.66 13.34 13.85
N ARG A 257 16.20 14.51 13.50
CA ARG A 257 16.15 15.73 14.33
C ARG A 257 14.72 16.20 14.64
N LEU A 258 13.78 15.89 13.77
CA LEU A 258 12.36 16.25 13.90
C LEU A 258 11.50 15.13 14.54
N GLY A 259 12.14 14.03 14.99
CA GLY A 259 11.45 12.93 15.63
C GLY A 259 10.80 11.92 14.69
N TRP A 260 11.23 11.87 13.43
CA TRP A 260 10.68 10.98 12.39
C TRP A 260 11.47 9.68 12.24
N THR A 261 11.85 9.06 13.36
CA THR A 261 12.40 7.71 13.42
C THR A 261 11.75 6.92 14.54
N GLY A 262 11.56 5.63 14.34
CA GLY A 262 10.92 4.74 15.31
C GLY A 262 10.11 3.64 14.65
N GLY A 263 9.69 2.65 15.44
CA GLY A 263 8.85 1.55 14.96
C GLY A 263 7.43 1.97 14.54
N ASP A 264 7.06 3.22 14.78
CA ASP A 264 5.81 3.86 14.37
C ASP A 264 5.91 4.65 13.05
N VAL A 265 7.09 4.66 12.42
CA VAL A 265 7.41 5.43 11.21
C VAL A 265 7.80 4.49 10.07
N TRP A 266 7.33 4.77 8.86
CA TRP A 266 7.88 4.16 7.65
C TRP A 266 7.93 5.17 6.50
N PHE A 267 8.93 5.01 5.63
CA PHE A 267 9.18 5.88 4.49
C PHE A 267 8.87 5.17 3.18
N ALA A 268 8.32 5.89 2.19
CA ALA A 268 8.24 5.40 0.83
C ALA A 268 9.58 5.57 0.12
N HIS A 269 9.88 4.64 -0.80
CA HIS A 269 11.03 4.57 -1.70
C HIS A 269 12.35 4.21 -1.01
N GLY A 270 12.97 5.11 -0.25
CA GLY A 270 14.20 4.84 0.50
C GLY A 270 15.39 4.42 -0.36
N ILE A 271 15.51 4.99 -1.58
CA ILE A 271 16.48 4.56 -2.60
C ILE A 271 17.90 4.98 -2.23
N HIS A 272 18.07 6.22 -1.79
CA HIS A 272 19.37 6.88 -1.62
C HIS A 272 19.87 6.88 -0.18
N PHE A 273 19.46 5.94 0.65
CA PHE A 273 20.07 5.75 1.99
C PHE A 273 21.50 5.25 1.86
N ASN A 274 22.41 5.83 2.66
CA ASN A 274 23.78 5.33 2.82
C ASN A 274 23.87 4.25 3.90
N ASP A 275 25.07 3.68 4.12
CA ASP A 275 25.28 2.58 5.07
C ASP A 275 24.97 2.98 6.53
N GLU A 276 25.25 4.22 6.92
CA GLU A 276 24.99 4.72 8.27
C GLU A 276 23.49 4.88 8.47
N GLU A 277 22.79 5.44 7.48
CA GLU A 277 21.34 5.62 7.47
C GLU A 277 20.61 4.28 7.54
N LEU A 278 21.05 3.24 6.81
CA LEU A 278 20.49 1.89 6.93
C LEU A 278 20.63 1.32 8.35
N ARG A 279 21.75 1.58 9.03
CA ARG A 279 21.94 1.15 10.43
C ARG A 279 21.02 1.92 11.39
N VAL A 280 20.74 3.21 11.13
CA VAL A 280 19.77 3.99 11.90
C VAL A 280 18.37 3.39 11.74
N LEU A 281 17.93 3.10 10.50
CA LEU A 281 16.63 2.46 10.25
C LEU A 281 16.51 1.12 10.99
N ALA A 282 17.52 0.26 10.89
CA ALA A 282 17.55 -1.04 11.58
C ALA A 282 17.46 -0.89 13.10
N LYS A 283 18.26 0.03 13.68
CA LYS A 283 18.34 0.27 15.12
C LYS A 283 17.03 0.84 15.69
N THR A 284 16.38 1.74 14.96
CA THR A 284 15.14 2.41 15.40
C THR A 284 13.88 1.60 15.07
N GLY A 285 13.99 0.61 14.18
CA GLY A 285 12.84 -0.14 13.68
C GLY A 285 11.99 0.66 12.68
N THR A 286 12.55 1.76 12.13
CA THR A 286 11.90 2.55 11.10
C THR A 286 11.81 1.75 9.81
N GLY A 287 10.63 1.71 9.19
CA GLY A 287 10.37 0.88 8.04
C GLY A 287 10.55 1.57 6.69
N VAL A 288 10.59 0.77 5.63
CA VAL A 288 10.65 1.24 4.23
C VAL A 288 9.61 0.50 3.39
N CYS A 289 8.82 1.26 2.64
CA CYS A 289 7.96 0.75 1.58
C CYS A 289 8.70 0.81 0.25
N HIS A 290 8.98 -0.35 -0.34
CA HIS A 290 9.60 -0.45 -1.66
C HIS A 290 8.53 -0.35 -2.75
N CYS A 291 8.73 0.55 -3.73
CA CYS A 291 7.83 0.80 -4.86
C CYS A 291 8.60 0.62 -6.18
N PRO A 292 8.97 -0.62 -6.55
CA PRO A 292 9.94 -0.86 -7.62
C PRO A 292 9.52 -0.34 -9.00
N ILE A 293 8.26 -0.47 -9.39
CA ILE A 293 7.77 -0.01 -10.72
C ILE A 293 7.85 1.51 -10.81
N SER A 294 7.35 2.23 -9.80
CA SER A 294 7.41 3.69 -9.76
C SER A 294 8.85 4.20 -9.77
N ASN A 295 9.72 3.60 -8.95
CA ASN A 295 11.14 3.94 -8.91
C ASN A 295 11.83 3.79 -10.28
N MET A 296 11.45 2.77 -11.04
CA MET A 296 11.96 2.53 -12.41
C MET A 296 11.39 3.56 -13.38
N LYS A 297 10.07 3.80 -13.34
CA LYS A 297 9.40 4.71 -14.28
C LYS A 297 9.91 6.16 -14.13
N LEU A 298 10.09 6.64 -12.91
CA LEU A 298 10.60 7.98 -12.62
C LEU A 298 12.13 8.07 -12.65
N SER A 299 12.83 6.97 -13.01
CA SER A 299 14.29 6.90 -13.03
C SER A 299 14.94 7.24 -11.67
N SER A 300 14.22 7.04 -10.57
CA SER A 300 14.67 7.38 -9.21
C SER A 300 15.86 6.51 -8.77
N GLY A 301 15.92 5.25 -9.22
CA GLY A 301 17.03 4.32 -8.94
C GLY A 301 16.57 2.98 -8.36
N ILE A 302 17.52 2.22 -7.83
CA ILE A 302 17.28 0.90 -7.22
C ILE A 302 17.53 1.00 -5.72
N ALA A 303 16.49 0.80 -4.91
CA ALA A 303 16.59 0.78 -3.45
C ALA A 303 17.46 -0.39 -2.96
N ARG A 304 18.14 -0.21 -1.84
CA ARG A 304 19.06 -1.18 -1.26
C ARG A 304 18.35 -2.25 -0.42
N ILE A 305 17.31 -2.86 -1.01
CA ILE A 305 16.46 -3.83 -0.31
C ILE A 305 17.22 -5.06 0.21
N PRO A 306 18.18 -5.67 -0.53
CA PRO A 306 18.95 -6.79 0.01
C PRO A 306 19.66 -6.44 1.32
N GLU A 307 20.32 -5.29 1.38
CA GLU A 307 21.05 -4.83 2.57
C GLU A 307 20.09 -4.45 3.70
N MET A 308 18.92 -3.85 3.38
CA MET A 308 17.90 -3.56 4.38
C MET A 308 17.39 -4.84 5.05
N LEU A 309 17.09 -5.88 4.26
CA LEU A 309 16.65 -7.18 4.78
C LEU A 309 17.73 -7.86 5.63
N GLU A 310 19.00 -7.81 5.20
CA GLU A 310 20.15 -8.36 5.95
C GLU A 310 20.33 -7.66 7.30
N LEU A 311 20.13 -6.34 7.35
CA LEU A 311 20.20 -5.53 8.58
C LEU A 311 18.96 -5.64 9.46
N GLY A 312 17.87 -6.27 8.99
CA GLY A 312 16.61 -6.40 9.71
C GLY A 312 15.72 -5.15 9.70
N VAL A 313 15.96 -4.23 8.77
CA VAL A 313 15.05 -3.10 8.52
C VAL A 313 13.69 -3.65 8.11
N PRO A 314 12.58 -3.18 8.69
CA PRO A 314 11.25 -3.57 8.24
C PRO A 314 10.99 -3.10 6.80
N VAL A 315 10.73 -4.03 5.89
CA VAL A 315 10.44 -3.71 4.49
C VAL A 315 9.07 -4.26 4.10
N GLY A 316 8.27 -3.40 3.45
CA GLY A 316 7.02 -3.75 2.80
C GLY A 316 7.04 -3.37 1.33
N LEU A 317 5.95 -3.67 0.61
CA LEU A 317 5.73 -3.27 -0.77
C LEU A 317 4.56 -2.28 -0.91
N GLY A 318 4.64 -1.42 -1.90
CA GLY A 318 3.57 -0.53 -2.32
C GLY A 318 3.61 -0.27 -3.82
N VAL A 319 2.44 -0.07 -4.40
CA VAL A 319 2.31 0.22 -5.85
C VAL A 319 2.65 1.67 -6.19
N ASP A 320 2.61 2.57 -5.19
CA ASP A 320 2.67 4.02 -5.39
C ASP A 320 1.46 4.57 -6.18
N GLY A 321 1.49 5.82 -6.57
CA GLY A 321 0.44 6.44 -7.37
C GLY A 321 0.36 5.90 -8.79
N SER A 322 -0.86 5.77 -9.30
CA SER A 322 -1.05 5.27 -10.67
C SER A 322 -0.56 6.24 -11.75
N ALA A 323 -0.18 7.47 -11.43
CA ALA A 323 0.48 8.36 -12.39
C ALA A 323 1.98 8.03 -12.56
N SER A 324 2.60 7.38 -11.57
CA SER A 324 4.00 6.93 -11.58
C SER A 324 4.16 5.41 -11.80
N ASN A 325 3.07 4.64 -11.67
CA ASN A 325 3.06 3.18 -11.89
C ASN A 325 2.30 2.78 -13.16
N ASP A 326 1.28 3.56 -13.55
CA ASP A 326 0.26 3.30 -14.56
C ASP A 326 -0.69 2.13 -14.23
N GLY A 327 -0.49 1.43 -13.12
CA GLY A 327 -1.33 0.36 -12.60
C GLY A 327 -1.65 0.54 -11.11
N SER A 328 -2.46 -0.39 -10.58
CA SER A 328 -2.69 -0.60 -9.14
C SER A 328 -2.67 -2.10 -8.85
N SER A 329 -1.60 -2.80 -9.25
CA SER A 329 -1.44 -4.24 -9.07
C SER A 329 -0.24 -4.55 -8.18
N LEU A 330 -0.47 -4.82 -6.88
CA LEU A 330 0.61 -5.23 -5.99
C LEU A 330 1.21 -6.60 -6.39
N MET A 331 0.46 -7.41 -7.15
CA MET A 331 0.94 -8.69 -7.72
C MET A 331 2.07 -8.47 -8.74
N GLU A 332 2.03 -7.39 -9.52
CA GLU A 332 3.10 -7.04 -10.46
C GLU A 332 4.35 -6.59 -9.73
N GLU A 333 4.20 -5.85 -8.63
CA GLU A 333 5.33 -5.42 -7.79
C GLU A 333 6.14 -6.61 -7.27
N LEU A 334 5.49 -7.74 -6.93
CA LEU A 334 6.18 -8.96 -6.51
C LEU A 334 7.20 -9.43 -7.54
N ARG A 335 6.77 -9.50 -8.80
CA ARG A 335 7.64 -9.97 -9.87
C ARG A 335 8.73 -8.97 -10.22
N VAL A 336 8.41 -7.69 -10.23
CA VAL A 336 9.40 -6.64 -10.51
C VAL A 336 10.42 -6.55 -9.38
N ALA A 337 10.01 -6.58 -8.12
CA ALA A 337 10.92 -6.61 -6.96
C ALA A 337 11.87 -7.82 -7.04
N PHE A 338 11.36 -9.01 -7.39
CA PHE A 338 12.18 -10.20 -7.58
C PHE A 338 13.23 -10.03 -8.69
N LEU A 339 12.87 -9.43 -9.82
CA LEU A 339 13.77 -9.30 -10.98
C LEU A 339 14.75 -8.14 -10.83
N LEU A 340 14.30 -6.99 -10.31
CA LEU A 340 15.08 -5.76 -10.26
C LEU A 340 16.41 -5.94 -9.52
N HIS A 341 16.38 -6.57 -8.36
CA HIS A 341 17.57 -6.74 -7.53
C HIS A 341 18.58 -7.73 -8.13
N ARG A 342 18.16 -8.59 -9.07
CA ARG A 342 19.03 -9.50 -9.82
C ARG A 342 19.91 -8.82 -10.85
N LEU A 343 19.60 -7.55 -11.21
CA LEU A 343 20.49 -6.75 -12.04
C LEU A 343 21.84 -6.49 -11.36
N ASN A 344 21.85 -6.44 -10.02
CA ASN A 344 23.08 -6.26 -9.24
C ASN A 344 23.70 -7.61 -8.85
N SER A 345 22.92 -8.54 -8.31
CA SER A 345 23.38 -9.85 -7.87
C SER A 345 22.24 -10.85 -7.70
N SER A 346 22.24 -11.92 -8.47
CA SER A 346 21.27 -13.01 -8.27
C SER A 346 21.44 -13.72 -6.92
N LYS A 347 22.65 -13.72 -6.35
CA LYS A 347 22.94 -14.39 -5.08
C LYS A 347 22.43 -13.61 -3.86
N ALA A 348 22.54 -12.28 -3.90
CA ALA A 348 22.11 -11.40 -2.81
C ALA A 348 20.65 -10.95 -2.95
N ALA A 349 20.05 -11.09 -4.12
CA ALA A 349 18.67 -10.66 -4.37
C ALA A 349 17.65 -11.47 -3.55
N PRO A 350 16.54 -10.84 -3.14
CA PRO A 350 15.44 -11.54 -2.48
C PRO A 350 14.93 -12.72 -3.30
N SER A 351 14.56 -13.81 -2.63
CA SER A 351 13.89 -14.96 -3.25
C SER A 351 12.44 -14.59 -3.63
N GLY A 352 11.76 -15.45 -4.41
CA GLY A 352 10.33 -15.29 -4.70
C GLY A 352 9.48 -15.28 -3.43
N TYR A 353 9.87 -16.05 -2.43
CA TYR A 353 9.19 -16.07 -1.13
C TYR A 353 9.49 -14.83 -0.29
N ASP A 354 10.71 -14.28 -0.34
CA ASP A 354 11.01 -13.05 0.40
C ASP A 354 10.18 -11.87 -0.10
N VAL A 355 9.96 -11.74 -1.43
CA VAL A 355 9.09 -10.67 -1.94
C VAL A 355 7.63 -10.88 -1.56
N LEU A 356 7.13 -12.11 -1.49
CA LEU A 356 5.80 -12.40 -0.95
C LEU A 356 5.69 -11.99 0.53
N LYS A 357 6.71 -12.32 1.33
CA LYS A 357 6.77 -11.90 2.75
C LYS A 357 6.80 -10.38 2.90
N MET A 358 7.48 -9.66 2.02
CA MET A 358 7.45 -8.18 2.04
C MET A 358 6.02 -7.66 1.78
N ALA A 359 5.29 -8.23 0.83
CA ALA A 359 3.93 -7.79 0.48
C ALA A 359 2.84 -8.26 1.46
N THR A 360 3.15 -9.11 2.41
CA THR A 360 2.23 -9.69 3.40
C THR A 360 2.64 -9.30 4.82
N ARG A 361 3.37 -10.17 5.56
CA ARG A 361 3.76 -9.91 6.96
C ARG A 361 4.69 -8.69 7.12
N GLY A 362 5.55 -8.40 6.15
CA GLY A 362 6.41 -7.22 6.14
C GLY A 362 5.60 -5.93 6.05
N SER A 363 4.69 -5.86 5.09
CA SER A 363 3.75 -4.75 4.92
C SER A 363 2.83 -4.59 6.14
N ALA A 364 2.29 -5.68 6.70
CA ALA A 364 1.51 -5.63 7.93
C ALA A 364 2.31 -5.05 9.11
N ARG A 365 3.61 -5.37 9.21
CA ARG A 365 4.52 -4.78 10.21
C ARG A 365 4.66 -3.27 10.03
N LEU A 366 4.82 -2.77 8.80
CA LEU A 366 4.88 -1.32 8.53
C LEU A 366 3.62 -0.61 9.01
N LEU A 367 2.46 -1.22 8.79
CA LEU A 367 1.18 -0.65 9.22
C LEU A 367 0.87 -0.86 10.72
N GLY A 368 1.77 -1.55 11.47
CA GLY A 368 1.53 -1.89 12.88
C GLY A 368 0.36 -2.88 13.06
N ARG A 369 0.18 -3.78 12.10
CA ARG A 369 -0.95 -4.72 12.00
C ARG A 369 -0.48 -6.19 12.01
N SER A 370 0.73 -6.49 12.50
CA SER A 370 1.26 -7.86 12.53
C SER A 370 0.44 -8.83 13.38
N ASP A 371 -0.33 -8.31 14.34
CA ASP A 371 -1.11 -9.15 15.26
C ASP A 371 -2.40 -9.67 14.60
N ASP A 372 -2.92 -8.97 13.60
CA ASP A 372 -4.25 -9.24 13.05
C ASP A 372 -4.30 -9.54 11.54
N ILE A 373 -3.32 -9.08 10.73
CA ILE A 373 -3.28 -9.34 9.28
C ILE A 373 -1.88 -9.76 8.79
N GLY A 374 -1.76 -10.11 7.51
CA GLY A 374 -0.50 -10.39 6.81
C GLY A 374 -0.01 -11.83 6.89
N THR A 375 -0.70 -12.69 7.65
CA THR A 375 -0.42 -14.14 7.75
C THR A 375 -1.72 -14.92 7.91
N LEU A 376 -1.72 -16.20 7.55
CA LEU A 376 -2.87 -17.12 7.77
C LEU A 376 -2.61 -17.95 9.03
N GLU A 377 -3.09 -17.46 10.16
CA GLU A 377 -2.98 -18.08 11.48
C GLU A 377 -4.31 -18.06 12.21
N VAL A 378 -4.58 -19.08 13.02
CA VAL A 378 -5.79 -19.12 13.86
C VAL A 378 -5.81 -17.91 14.79
N GLY A 379 -6.94 -17.22 14.85
CA GLY A 379 -7.16 -16.00 15.62
C GLY A 379 -6.99 -14.71 14.84
N LYS A 380 -6.32 -14.71 13.68
CA LYS A 380 -6.17 -13.53 12.81
C LYS A 380 -7.35 -13.32 11.88
N CYS A 381 -7.40 -12.16 11.25
CA CYS A 381 -8.38 -11.86 10.21
C CYS A 381 -8.30 -12.88 9.07
N CYS A 382 -9.44 -13.30 8.57
CA CYS A 382 -9.51 -14.12 7.38
C CYS A 382 -9.38 -13.23 6.13
N ASP A 383 -8.15 -12.78 5.90
CA ASP A 383 -7.74 -11.97 4.75
C ASP A 383 -6.84 -12.85 3.86
N LEU A 384 -7.35 -13.28 2.71
CA LEU A 384 -6.63 -14.20 1.82
C LEU A 384 -7.01 -14.00 0.35
N PHE A 385 -6.20 -14.56 -0.52
CA PHE A 385 -6.58 -14.76 -1.92
C PHE A 385 -6.23 -16.17 -2.40
N MET A 386 -6.90 -16.61 -3.45
CA MET A 386 -6.68 -17.93 -4.05
C MET A 386 -6.56 -17.86 -5.56
N ILE A 387 -5.71 -18.73 -6.12
CA ILE A 387 -5.40 -18.82 -7.54
C ILE A 387 -5.52 -20.28 -7.97
N ASP A 388 -6.23 -20.56 -9.09
CA ASP A 388 -6.30 -21.88 -9.67
C ASP A 388 -4.94 -22.32 -10.25
N SER A 389 -4.35 -23.34 -9.65
CA SER A 389 -3.04 -23.89 -10.05
C SER A 389 -3.02 -24.55 -11.43
N ARG A 390 -4.19 -24.73 -12.08
CA ARG A 390 -4.32 -25.27 -13.44
C ARG A 390 -4.19 -24.22 -14.53
N ARG A 391 -4.03 -22.95 -14.19
CA ARG A 391 -3.76 -21.89 -15.18
C ARG A 391 -2.52 -22.23 -15.99
N LEU A 392 -2.54 -21.93 -17.30
CA LEU A 392 -1.43 -22.30 -18.22
C LEU A 392 -0.09 -21.71 -17.79
N GLU A 393 -0.08 -20.47 -17.28
CA GLU A 393 1.13 -19.82 -16.79
C GLU A 393 1.72 -20.48 -15.54
N LEU A 394 0.95 -21.31 -14.82
CA LEU A 394 1.39 -22.03 -13.63
C LEU A 394 1.79 -23.47 -13.89
N VAL A 395 1.60 -23.99 -15.12
CA VAL A 395 2.01 -25.35 -15.46
C VAL A 395 3.52 -25.50 -15.31
N GLY A 396 3.95 -26.49 -14.52
CA GLY A 396 5.36 -26.75 -14.24
C GLY A 396 6.01 -25.84 -13.21
N SER A 397 5.23 -25.01 -12.49
CA SER A 397 5.76 -24.05 -11.50
C SER A 397 5.41 -24.34 -10.05
N CYS A 398 4.42 -25.21 -9.79
CA CYS A 398 3.92 -25.48 -8.44
C CYS A 398 4.82 -26.41 -7.61
N PHE A 399 6.07 -26.66 -8.01
CA PHE A 399 7.07 -27.35 -7.18
C PHE A 399 7.55 -26.50 -6.01
N ASP A 400 7.49 -25.17 -6.16
CA ASP A 400 7.72 -24.22 -5.08
C ASP A 400 6.55 -23.22 -5.02
N PRO A 401 5.48 -23.56 -4.32
CA PRO A 401 4.30 -22.68 -4.22
C PRO A 401 4.59 -21.39 -3.45
N THR A 402 5.63 -21.35 -2.62
CA THR A 402 5.99 -20.15 -1.85
C THR A 402 6.57 -19.04 -2.72
N SER A 403 7.34 -19.41 -3.75
CA SER A 403 8.06 -18.44 -4.60
C SER A 403 7.34 -18.13 -5.92
N VAL A 404 6.29 -18.87 -6.28
CA VAL A 404 5.68 -18.81 -7.61
C VAL A 404 5.19 -17.40 -8.00
N LEU A 405 4.68 -16.64 -7.04
CA LEU A 405 4.17 -15.28 -7.29
C LEU A 405 5.28 -14.30 -7.68
N GLY A 406 6.44 -14.39 -7.04
CA GLY A 406 7.59 -13.56 -7.37
C GLY A 406 8.34 -14.05 -8.62
N THR A 407 8.46 -15.36 -8.83
CA THR A 407 9.27 -15.95 -9.90
C THR A 407 8.53 -16.04 -11.24
N VAL A 408 7.37 -16.67 -11.26
CA VAL A 408 6.52 -16.83 -12.45
C VAL A 408 5.64 -15.62 -12.64
N GLY A 409 5.07 -15.14 -11.53
CA GLY A 409 4.05 -14.09 -11.51
C GLY A 409 2.68 -14.61 -11.92
N VAL A 410 1.66 -13.85 -11.62
CA VAL A 410 0.28 -14.14 -12.01
C VAL A 410 -0.21 -13.00 -12.90
N ARG A 411 -0.71 -13.36 -14.07
CA ARG A 411 -1.25 -12.41 -15.03
C ARG A 411 -2.78 -12.44 -14.97
N GLY A 412 -3.36 -11.29 -14.80
CA GLY A 412 -4.80 -11.14 -14.63
C GLY A 412 -5.31 -11.38 -13.20
N PRO A 413 -6.63 -11.27 -13.01
CA PRO A 413 -7.25 -11.35 -11.69
C PRO A 413 -7.04 -12.69 -10.99
N VAL A 414 -6.99 -12.68 -9.66
CA VAL A 414 -7.04 -13.90 -8.84
C VAL A 414 -8.45 -14.51 -8.85
N ASP A 415 -8.59 -15.79 -8.53
CA ASP A 415 -9.91 -16.45 -8.55
C ASP A 415 -10.78 -16.00 -7.40
N TYR A 416 -10.21 -15.83 -6.22
CA TYR A 416 -10.91 -15.35 -5.03
C TYR A 416 -10.06 -14.36 -4.25
N THR A 417 -10.70 -13.32 -3.73
CA THR A 417 -10.17 -12.46 -2.65
C THR A 417 -11.18 -12.46 -1.52
N VAL A 418 -10.70 -12.66 -0.31
CA VAL A 418 -11.50 -12.68 0.92
C VAL A 418 -10.94 -11.63 1.87
N VAL A 419 -11.78 -10.70 2.32
CA VAL A 419 -11.44 -9.65 3.29
C VAL A 419 -12.33 -9.83 4.52
N GLN A 420 -11.74 -9.97 5.69
CA GLN A 420 -12.47 -10.17 6.94
C GLN A 420 -13.51 -11.29 6.82
N GLY A 421 -13.15 -12.44 6.20
CA GLY A 421 -14.04 -13.58 5.99
C GLY A 421 -15.14 -13.37 4.94
N ARG A 422 -15.22 -12.21 4.31
CA ARG A 422 -16.17 -11.90 3.24
C ARG A 422 -15.50 -12.07 1.87
N VAL A 423 -16.09 -12.86 0.99
CA VAL A 423 -15.66 -12.95 -0.40
C VAL A 423 -15.96 -11.64 -1.09
N THR A 424 -14.95 -10.99 -1.62
CA THR A 424 -15.04 -9.67 -2.31
C THR A 424 -14.69 -9.78 -3.79
N VAL A 425 -13.87 -10.77 -4.15
CA VAL A 425 -13.63 -11.18 -5.55
C VAL A 425 -13.97 -12.66 -5.69
N GLU A 426 -14.72 -13.01 -6.71
CA GLU A 426 -15.08 -14.38 -7.06
C GLU A 426 -14.96 -14.59 -8.55
N HIS A 427 -14.23 -15.63 -8.96
CA HIS A 427 -13.92 -15.92 -10.37
C HIS A 427 -13.32 -14.72 -11.14
N GLY A 428 -12.49 -13.94 -10.46
CA GLY A 428 -11.81 -12.77 -11.04
C GLY A 428 -12.66 -11.50 -11.14
N HIS A 429 -13.89 -11.51 -10.59
CA HIS A 429 -14.80 -10.37 -10.61
C HIS A 429 -15.08 -9.84 -9.21
N LEU A 430 -15.18 -8.53 -9.05
CA LEU A 430 -15.69 -7.91 -7.83
C LEU A 430 -17.16 -8.30 -7.65
N VAL A 431 -17.51 -8.76 -6.44
CA VAL A 431 -18.91 -9.16 -6.13
C VAL A 431 -19.66 -8.11 -5.29
N THR A 432 -18.99 -7.02 -4.95
CA THR A 432 -19.52 -5.96 -4.10
C THR A 432 -20.01 -4.74 -4.88
N VAL A 433 -19.57 -4.58 -6.13
CA VAL A 433 -19.92 -3.49 -7.03
C VAL A 433 -20.16 -4.02 -8.45
N ASP A 434 -20.91 -3.26 -9.24
CA ASP A 434 -21.04 -3.49 -10.68
C ASP A 434 -19.83 -2.89 -11.39
N GLU A 435 -18.89 -3.75 -11.84
CA GLU A 435 -17.64 -3.34 -12.47
C GLU A 435 -17.86 -2.57 -13.79
N GLU A 436 -18.84 -2.96 -14.61
CA GLU A 436 -19.10 -2.29 -15.89
C GLU A 436 -19.63 -0.88 -15.66
N LYS A 437 -20.56 -0.74 -14.73
CA LYS A 437 -21.10 0.56 -14.33
C LYS A 437 -20.01 1.44 -13.71
N LEU A 438 -19.19 0.89 -12.81
CA LEU A 438 -18.08 1.62 -12.19
C LEU A 438 -17.09 2.10 -13.25
N ALA A 439 -16.68 1.25 -14.18
CA ALA A 439 -15.76 1.62 -15.25
C ALA A 439 -16.32 2.73 -16.14
N HIS A 440 -17.61 2.65 -16.50
CA HIS A 440 -18.28 3.68 -17.28
C HIS A 440 -18.33 5.03 -16.54
N ASP A 441 -18.75 5.03 -15.27
CA ASP A 441 -18.92 6.25 -14.48
C ASP A 441 -17.54 6.89 -14.18
N ALA A 442 -16.54 6.07 -13.84
CA ALA A 442 -15.18 6.52 -13.60
C ALA A 442 -14.53 7.14 -14.85
N GLU A 443 -14.68 6.51 -16.03
CA GLU A 443 -14.17 7.05 -17.29
C GLU A 443 -14.83 8.39 -17.64
N ALA A 444 -16.15 8.50 -17.48
CA ALA A 444 -16.87 9.75 -17.73
C ALA A 444 -16.39 10.89 -16.80
N LYS A 445 -16.22 10.58 -15.51
CA LYS A 445 -15.69 11.56 -14.53
C LYS A 445 -14.24 11.91 -14.79
N CYS A 446 -13.40 10.95 -15.13
CA CYS A 446 -11.99 11.16 -15.48
C CYS A 446 -11.85 12.14 -16.64
N ARG A 447 -12.60 11.94 -17.73
CA ARG A 447 -12.60 12.85 -18.89
C ARG A 447 -13.06 14.27 -18.50
N ALA A 448 -14.09 14.40 -17.69
CA ALA A 448 -14.56 15.70 -17.21
C ALA A 448 -13.52 16.38 -16.31
N TYR A 449 -12.82 15.61 -15.49
CA TYR A 449 -11.76 16.09 -14.59
C TYR A 449 -10.53 16.58 -15.35
N LEU A 450 -10.08 15.84 -16.35
CA LEU A 450 -8.87 16.21 -17.14
C LEU A 450 -9.12 17.38 -18.10
N ASN A 451 -10.36 17.66 -18.46
CA ASN A 451 -10.73 18.78 -19.34
C ASN A 451 -11.06 20.10 -18.59
N ARG A 452 -10.78 20.18 -17.29
CA ARG A 452 -11.02 21.39 -16.46
C ARG A 452 -9.91 22.42 -16.53
#